data_2943dcdae93535fb9be1b0ae4f5404fc
#
_entry.id   2943dcdae93535fb9be1b0ae4f5404fc
#
_cell.length_a   1.000
_cell.length_b   1.000
_cell.length_c   1.000
_cell.angle_alpha   90.00
_cell.angle_beta   90.00
_cell.angle_gamma   90.00
#
_symmetry.space_group_name_H-M   'P 1'
#
loop_
_entity.id
_entity.type
_entity.pdbx_description
1 polymer ?
#
loop_
_entity_poly.entity_id
_entity_poly.type
_entity_poly.pdbx_seq_one_letter_code
_entity_poly.pdbx_strand_id
1 'polypeptide(L)' 'MSQETAFAVFCIENYKVHKSLTGKQTEALFRRYGVFDYLREFYDVLHTTGYQYINNDIDIYLKSRNAAIPVQ' A
#
# COMPACT_ATOMS: atom_id res chain seq x y z
N MET A 1 17.07 -5.52 7.10
CA MET A 1 15.94 -4.86 6.42
C MET A 1 15.79 -3.45 6.98
N SER A 2 15.66 -2.46 6.13
CA SER A 2 15.47 -1.08 6.59
C SER A 2 14.06 -0.90 7.18
N GLN A 3 13.88 0.19 7.94
CA GLN A 3 12.57 0.51 8.52
C GLN A 3 11.55 0.77 7.41
N GLU A 4 11.97 1.45 6.34
CA GLU A 4 11.08 1.73 5.21
C GLU A 4 10.67 0.44 4.49
N THR A 5 11.60 -0.50 4.34
CA THR A 5 11.28 -1.79 3.71
C THR A 5 10.32 -2.59 4.58
N ALA A 6 10.58 -2.64 5.89
CA ALA A 6 9.70 -3.34 6.82
C ALA A 6 8.30 -2.73 6.80
N PHE A 7 8.21 -1.41 6.72
CA PHE A 7 6.92 -0.72 6.63
C PHE A 7 6.20 -1.05 5.32
N ALA A 8 6.94 -1.11 4.21
CA ALA A 8 6.34 -1.47 2.92
C ALA A 8 5.74 -2.88 2.96
N VAL A 9 6.45 -3.83 3.58
CA VAL A 9 5.94 -5.20 3.74
C VAL A 9 4.69 -5.20 4.61
N PHE A 10 4.70 -4.44 5.70
CA PHE A 10 3.53 -4.27 6.56
C PHE A 10 2.33 -3.76 5.76
N CYS A 11 2.54 -2.76 4.92
CA CYS A 11 1.47 -2.19 4.09
C CYS A 11 0.94 -3.20 3.07
N ILE A 12 1.83 -3.99 2.45
CA ILE A 12 1.40 -5.05 1.52
C ILE A 12 0.50 -6.04 2.23
N GLU A 13 0.92 -6.51 3.41
CA GLU A 13 0.17 -7.53 4.14
C GLU A 13 -1.20 -7.04 4.57
N ASN A 14 -1.29 -5.79 5.02
CA ASN A 14 -2.57 -5.25 5.46
C ASN A 14 -3.48 -4.89 4.29
N TYR A 15 -2.94 -4.31 3.23
CA TYR A 15 -3.74 -3.96 2.06
C TYR A 15 -4.25 -5.21 1.34
N LYS A 16 -3.42 -6.25 1.29
CA LYS A 16 -3.80 -7.55 0.73
C LYS A 16 -5.08 -8.07 1.37
N VAL A 17 -5.14 -8.06 2.70
CA VAL A 17 -6.31 -8.51 3.44
C VAL A 17 -7.49 -7.57 3.20
N HIS A 18 -7.23 -6.27 3.22
CA HIS A 18 -8.26 -5.23 3.05
C HIS A 18 -9.00 -5.40 1.71
N LYS A 19 -8.31 -5.78 0.65
CA LYS A 19 -8.89 -5.91 -0.69
C LYS A 19 -9.08 -7.36 -1.13
N SER A 20 -8.80 -8.33 -0.28
CA SER A 20 -8.87 -9.75 -0.62
C SER A 20 -8.02 -10.09 -1.84
N LEU A 21 -6.80 -9.57 -1.86
CA LEU A 21 -5.84 -9.82 -2.94
C LEU A 21 -4.78 -10.81 -2.48
N THR A 22 -4.05 -11.40 -3.43
CA THR A 22 -2.84 -12.14 -3.09
C THR A 22 -1.71 -11.16 -2.84
N GLY A 23 -0.66 -11.63 -2.15
CA GLY A 23 0.54 -10.80 -1.94
C GLY A 23 1.17 -10.38 -3.26
N LYS A 24 1.14 -11.29 -4.23
CA LYS A 24 1.71 -11.04 -5.56
C LYS A 24 0.94 -9.96 -6.31
N GLN A 25 -0.40 -10.02 -6.25
CA GLN A 25 -1.26 -9.00 -6.86
C GLN A 25 -1.02 -7.64 -6.22
N THR A 26 -0.91 -7.61 -4.90
CA THR A 26 -0.71 -6.37 -4.15
C THR A 26 0.65 -5.75 -4.48
N GLU A 27 1.71 -6.56 -4.50
CA GLU A 27 3.04 -6.07 -4.84
C GLU A 27 3.07 -5.49 -6.26
N ALA A 28 2.47 -6.21 -7.22
CA ALA A 28 2.43 -5.75 -8.60
C ALA A 28 1.68 -4.43 -8.72
N LEU A 29 0.57 -4.30 -8.00
CA LEU A 29 -0.23 -3.09 -7.97
C LEU A 29 0.56 -1.92 -7.40
N PHE A 30 1.24 -2.14 -6.28
CA PHE A 30 2.04 -1.11 -5.63
C PHE A 30 3.21 -0.66 -6.51
N ARG A 31 3.85 -1.60 -7.19
CA ARG A 31 4.97 -1.31 -8.07
C ARG A 31 4.50 -0.50 -9.28
N ARG A 32 3.39 -0.92 -9.88
CA ARG A 32 2.88 -0.29 -11.10
C ARG A 32 2.50 1.18 -10.90
N TYR A 33 1.90 1.50 -9.77
CA TYR A 33 1.36 2.85 -9.53
C TYR A 33 2.20 3.70 -8.59
N GLY A 34 3.41 3.27 -8.27
CA GLY A 34 4.32 4.07 -7.47
C GLY A 34 3.98 4.15 -6.00
N VAL A 35 3.21 3.18 -5.48
CA VAL A 35 2.83 3.18 -4.06
C VAL A 35 4.06 3.06 -3.17
N PHE A 36 5.06 2.27 -3.57
CA PHE A 36 6.27 2.12 -2.77
C PHE A 36 7.00 3.46 -2.58
N ASP A 37 7.07 4.27 -3.64
CA ASP A 37 7.68 5.60 -3.55
C ASP A 37 6.85 6.51 -2.65
N TYR A 38 5.52 6.42 -2.77
CA TYR A 38 4.60 7.19 -1.94
C TYR A 38 4.79 6.83 -0.45
N LEU A 39 4.86 5.55 -0.14
CA LEU A 39 5.04 5.09 1.24
C LEU A 39 6.40 5.54 1.81
N ARG A 40 7.43 5.54 0.98
CA ARG A 40 8.75 5.97 1.42
C ARG A 40 8.77 7.48 1.67
N GLU A 41 8.16 8.25 0.78
CA GLU A 41 8.10 9.71 0.90
C GLU A 41 7.38 10.15 2.17
N PHE A 42 6.28 9.47 2.50
CA PHE A 42 5.44 9.85 3.63
C PHE A 42 5.62 8.92 4.83
N TYR A 43 6.72 8.19 4.88
CA TYR A 43 7.00 7.24 5.94
C TYR A 43 6.87 7.87 7.34
N ASP A 44 7.44 9.05 7.53
CA ASP A 44 7.46 9.70 8.85
C ASP A 44 6.07 9.92 9.41
N VAL A 45 5.12 10.23 8.54
CA VAL A 45 3.72 10.45 8.94
C VAL A 45 2.98 9.12 9.03
N LEU A 46 3.10 8.30 7.98
CA LEU A 46 2.27 7.09 7.85
C LEU A 46 2.62 6.01 8.85
N HIS A 47 3.91 5.85 9.20
CA HIS A 47 4.31 4.73 10.07
C HIS A 47 3.78 4.87 11.51
N THR A 48 3.26 6.05 11.87
CA THR A 48 2.67 6.29 13.19
C THR A 48 1.15 6.21 13.18
N THR A 49 0.54 6.01 12.02
CA THR A 49 -0.92 5.90 11.90
C THR A 49 -1.34 4.43 11.89
N GLY A 50 -2.63 4.19 12.19
CA GLY A 50 -3.17 2.83 12.18
C GLY A 50 -3.31 2.29 10.76
N TYR A 51 -3.25 0.94 10.64
CA TYR A 51 -3.28 0.30 9.34
C TYR A 51 -4.57 0.56 8.57
N GLN A 52 -5.68 0.76 9.26
CA GLN A 52 -6.96 1.06 8.62
C GLN A 52 -6.91 2.40 7.90
N TYR A 53 -6.30 3.39 8.52
CA TYR A 53 -6.10 4.70 7.91
C TYR A 53 -5.19 4.59 6.69
N ILE A 54 -4.12 3.82 6.83
CA ILE A 54 -3.16 3.63 5.74
C ILE A 54 -3.84 2.93 4.55
N ASN A 55 -4.65 1.91 4.81
CA ASN A 55 -5.38 1.22 3.75
C ASN A 55 -6.29 2.19 2.98
N ASN A 56 -7.02 3.05 3.70
CA ASN A 56 -7.87 4.05 3.07
C ASN A 56 -7.07 5.05 2.27
N ASP A 57 -5.92 5.47 2.80
CA ASP A 57 -5.05 6.42 2.12
C ASP A 57 -4.51 5.83 0.81
N ILE A 58 -4.13 4.55 0.84
CA ILE A 58 -3.67 3.85 -0.37
C ILE A 58 -4.82 3.75 -1.39
N ASP A 59 -6.06 3.47 -0.93
CA ASP A 59 -7.22 3.45 -1.82
C ASP A 59 -7.40 4.79 -2.52
N ILE A 60 -7.30 5.88 -1.78
CA ILE A 60 -7.44 7.23 -2.34
C ILE A 60 -6.33 7.50 -3.35
N TYR A 61 -5.10 7.14 -2.98
CA TYR A 61 -3.94 7.31 -3.87
C TYR A 61 -4.15 6.55 -5.19
N LEU A 62 -4.54 5.28 -5.10
CA LEU A 62 -4.76 4.45 -6.28
C LEU A 62 -5.90 4.97 -7.14
N LYS A 63 -6.98 5.43 -6.51
CA LYS A 63 -8.10 6.03 -7.22
C LYS A 63 -7.67 7.25 -8.01
N SER A 64 -6.82 8.07 -7.42
CA SER A 64 -6.34 9.29 -8.09
C SER A 64 -5.49 8.97 -9.32
N ARG A 65 -5.00 7.74 -9.42
CA ARG A 65 -4.20 7.28 -10.54
C ARG A 65 -5.01 6.41 -11.52
N ASN A 66 -6.31 6.32 -11.31
CA ASN A 66 -7.20 5.49 -12.12
C ASN A 66 -6.74 4.03 -12.16
N ALA A 67 -6.24 3.53 -11.04
CA ALA A 67 -5.71 2.18 -10.96
C ALA A 67 -6.84 1.16 -11.06
N ALA A 68 -6.62 0.11 -11.86
CA ALA A 68 -7.54 -1.02 -11.93
C ALA A 68 -7.15 -1.99 -10.83
N ILE A 69 -7.98 -2.07 -9.78
CA ILE A 69 -7.72 -2.96 -8.65
C ILE A 69 -8.46 -4.27 -8.92
N PRO A 70 -7.76 -5.42 -8.87
CA PRO A 70 -8.42 -6.71 -9.08
C PRO A 70 -9.56 -6.92 -8.09
N VAL A 71 -10.66 -7.49 -8.58
CA VAL A 71 -11.84 -7.81 -7.76
C VAL A 71 -11.85 -9.30 -7.51
N GLN A 72 -11.95 -9.67 -6.25
CA GLN A 72 -11.97 -11.08 -5.85
C GLN A 72 -13.39 -11.56 -5.61
#